data_508759901742f5fce55108c7f153ebfb
#
_entry.id   508759901742f5fce55108c7f153ebfb
#
_cell.length_a   1.000
_cell.length_b   1.000
_cell.length_c   1.000
_cell.angle_alpha   90.00
_cell.angle_beta   90.00
_cell.angle_gamma   90.00
#
_symmetry.space_group_name_H-M   'P 1'
#
loop_
_entity.id
_entity.type
_entity.pdbx_description
1 polymer ?
#
loop_
_entity_poly.entity_id
_entity_poly.type
_entity_poly.pdbx_seq_one_letter_code
_entity_poly.pdbx_strand_id
1 'polypeptide(L)'
;ADKQRDVLQRYYLPSASFDHPMCSVTRSRHSRDAGVLQIYQFLRILFMDTEIKIHSSCFDEENNRVYLEATQHLRSYIPFVRKYLYDRTARLVVLLDLRKLDDGKYYVSRQQDLYSIQEEAETILPGGFDTVIVNIKAFVGHLIMLQVAFFQLLGIWTVRN
;
A
#
# COMPACT_ATOMS: atom_id res chain seq x y z
N ALA A 1 -7.78 -5.29 20.78
CA ALA A 1 -8.03 -3.83 20.72
C ALA A 1 -6.95 -3.06 21.47
N ASP A 2 -6.66 -3.39 22.72
CA ASP A 2 -5.73 -2.63 23.56
C ASP A 2 -4.29 -2.70 23.05
N LYS A 3 -3.82 -3.90 22.68
CA LYS A 3 -2.47 -4.07 22.10
C LYS A 3 -2.24 -3.23 20.84
N GLN A 4 -3.24 -3.08 19.96
CA GLN A 4 -3.12 -2.22 18.78
C GLN A 4 -3.02 -0.74 19.17
N ARG A 5 -3.82 -0.32 20.14
CA ARG A 5 -3.77 1.03 20.69
C ARG A 5 -2.40 1.33 21.28
N ASP A 6 -1.89 0.45 22.12
CA ASP A 6 -0.59 0.63 22.80
C ASP A 6 0.55 0.75 21.78
N VAL A 7 0.55 -0.08 20.73
CA VAL A 7 1.55 -0.01 19.66
C VAL A 7 1.47 1.32 18.91
N LEU A 8 0.26 1.75 18.51
CA LEU A 8 0.10 3.02 17.82
C LEU A 8 0.48 4.20 18.71
N GLN A 9 0.11 4.19 19.99
CA GLN A 9 0.48 5.25 20.92
C GLN A 9 1.99 5.33 21.16
N ARG A 10 2.67 4.20 21.08
CA ARG A 10 4.12 4.12 21.28
C ARG A 10 4.92 4.62 20.08
N TYR A 11 4.45 4.41 18.86
CA TYR A 11 5.24 4.63 17.65
C TYR A 11 4.69 5.73 16.73
N TYR A 12 3.44 6.15 16.89
CA TYR A 12 2.81 7.13 16.01
C TYR A 12 2.55 8.44 16.73
N LEU A 13 2.74 9.55 16.02
CA LEU A 13 2.31 10.86 16.54
C LEU A 13 0.78 10.90 16.72
N PRO A 14 0.26 11.65 17.72
CA PRO A 14 -1.19 11.83 17.88
C PRO A 14 -1.88 12.36 16.62
N SER A 15 -1.15 13.15 15.81
CA SER A 15 -1.62 13.73 14.55
C SER A 15 -1.18 12.94 13.32
N ALA A 16 -0.84 11.67 13.45
CA ALA A 16 -0.42 10.85 12.32
C ALA A 16 -1.53 10.71 11.27
N SER A 17 -1.15 10.74 9.99
CA SER A 17 -2.02 10.47 8.87
C SER A 17 -1.76 9.08 8.29
N PHE A 18 -2.76 8.55 7.60
CA PHE A 18 -2.70 7.26 6.94
C PHE A 18 -3.29 7.37 5.53
N ASP A 19 -2.65 6.72 4.58
CA ASP A 19 -3.08 6.71 3.19
C ASP A 19 -2.96 5.30 2.63
N HIS A 20 -4.09 4.78 2.16
CA HIS A 20 -4.21 3.48 1.54
C HIS A 20 -5.12 3.64 0.33
N PRO A 21 -4.92 2.93 -0.78
CA PRO A 21 -5.72 3.11 -1.98
C PRO A 21 -7.25 3.06 -1.74
N MET A 22 -7.70 2.31 -0.74
CA MET A 22 -9.13 2.19 -0.41
C MET A 22 -9.64 3.19 0.64
N CYS A 23 -8.77 3.77 1.47
CA CYS A 23 -9.18 4.65 2.56
C CYS A 23 -8.04 5.55 3.01
N SER A 24 -8.37 6.70 3.57
CA SER A 24 -7.37 7.63 4.10
C SER A 24 -7.82 8.27 5.41
N VAL A 25 -6.83 8.68 6.20
CA VAL A 25 -7.03 9.49 7.41
C VAL A 25 -6.22 10.76 7.27
N THR A 26 -6.91 11.86 7.10
CA THR A 26 -6.29 13.18 7.04
C THR A 26 -5.72 13.55 8.41
N ARG A 27 -4.57 14.24 8.41
CA ARG A 27 -3.92 14.72 9.62
C ARG A 27 -4.83 15.64 10.43
N SER A 28 -5.01 15.31 11.71
CA SER A 28 -5.72 16.14 12.68
C SER A 28 -5.14 15.91 14.09
N ARG A 29 -5.55 16.71 15.06
CA ARG A 29 -5.02 16.63 16.43
C ARG A 29 -5.13 15.24 17.07
N HIS A 30 -6.13 14.45 16.68
CA HIS A 30 -6.42 13.13 17.24
C HIS A 30 -6.54 12.03 16.14
N SER A 31 -6.01 12.28 14.94
CA SER A 31 -6.16 11.38 13.79
C SER A 31 -5.61 9.97 14.04
N ARG A 32 -4.57 9.81 14.89
CA ARG A 32 -4.07 8.50 15.29
C ARG A 32 -5.17 7.66 15.96
N ASP A 33 -5.81 8.21 16.99
CA ASP A 33 -6.75 7.46 17.83
C ASP A 33 -8.17 7.44 17.24
N ALA A 34 -8.60 8.54 16.59
CA ALA A 34 -9.93 8.67 16.00
C ALA A 34 -10.02 8.25 14.52
N GLY A 35 -8.93 7.79 13.92
CA GLY A 35 -8.89 7.40 12.52
C GLY A 35 -8.00 6.19 12.29
N VAL A 36 -6.68 6.33 12.40
CA VAL A 36 -5.72 5.25 12.09
C VAL A 36 -6.02 4.00 12.92
N LEU A 37 -6.22 4.13 14.23
CA LEU A 37 -6.57 3.01 15.10
C LEU A 37 -7.87 2.33 14.67
N GLN A 38 -8.88 3.10 14.27
CA GLN A 38 -10.17 2.56 13.85
C GLN A 38 -10.04 1.76 12.54
N ILE A 39 -9.22 2.22 11.59
CA ILE A 39 -8.94 1.45 10.36
C ILE A 39 -8.28 0.12 10.71
N TYR A 40 -7.25 0.10 11.55
CA TYR A 40 -6.60 -1.15 11.97
C TYR A 40 -7.56 -2.09 12.71
N GLN A 41 -8.45 -1.55 13.54
CA GLN A 41 -9.47 -2.36 14.22
C GLN A 41 -10.49 -2.92 13.23
N PHE A 42 -10.93 -2.12 12.25
CA PHE A 42 -11.82 -2.58 11.19
C PHE A 42 -11.18 -3.68 10.34
N LEU A 43 -9.94 -3.50 9.92
CA LEU A 43 -9.19 -4.54 9.19
C LEU A 43 -9.07 -5.83 10.02
N ARG A 44 -8.91 -5.73 11.34
CA ARG A 44 -8.87 -6.90 12.21
C ARG A 44 -10.22 -7.61 12.35
N ILE A 45 -11.32 -6.89 12.19
CA ILE A 45 -12.66 -7.50 12.14
C ILE A 45 -12.88 -8.23 10.81
N LEU A 46 -12.46 -7.62 9.69
CA LEU A 46 -12.58 -8.22 8.37
C LEU A 46 -11.65 -9.43 8.18
N PHE A 47 -10.41 -9.30 8.66
CA PHE A 47 -9.33 -10.28 8.49
C PHE A 47 -8.81 -10.72 9.86
N MET A 48 -9.41 -11.76 10.41
CA MET A 48 -9.10 -12.23 11.76
C MET A 48 -7.69 -12.81 11.87
N ASP A 49 -7.14 -13.31 10.76
CA ASP A 49 -5.82 -13.93 10.69
C ASP A 49 -5.01 -13.25 9.57
N THR A 50 -4.29 -12.20 9.94
CA THR A 50 -3.44 -11.42 9.04
C THR A 50 -2.00 -11.63 9.42
N GLU A 51 -1.21 -12.15 8.50
CA GLU A 51 0.23 -12.28 8.63
C GLU A 51 0.92 -11.29 7.70
N ILE A 52 1.89 -10.54 8.23
CA ILE A 52 2.73 -9.62 7.46
C ILE A 52 4.17 -10.09 7.52
N LYS A 53 4.75 -10.36 6.35
CA LYS A 53 6.16 -10.72 6.20
C LYS A 53 6.90 -9.55 5.55
N ILE A 54 7.85 -8.96 6.28
CA ILE A 54 8.76 -7.93 5.76
C ILE A 54 9.92 -8.61 5.06
N HIS A 55 10.19 -8.24 3.80
CA HIS A 55 11.26 -8.77 2.97
C HIS A 55 12.50 -7.89 3.00
N SER A 56 12.28 -6.58 2.92
CA SER A 56 13.36 -5.59 2.94
C SER A 56 12.92 -4.31 3.63
N SER A 57 13.89 -3.56 4.13
CA SER A 57 13.68 -2.24 4.70
C SER A 57 14.83 -1.32 4.31
N CYS A 58 14.51 -0.06 4.01
CA CYS A 58 15.49 0.97 3.72
C CYS A 58 15.13 2.23 4.51
N PHE A 59 16.10 2.80 5.21
CA PHE A 59 15.95 4.07 5.89
C PHE A 59 16.68 5.18 5.11
N ASP A 60 15.91 6.14 4.66
CA ASP A 60 16.37 7.37 4.04
C ASP A 60 16.56 8.42 5.16
N GLU A 61 17.80 8.58 5.59
CA GLU A 61 18.15 9.50 6.68
C GLU A 61 17.93 10.97 6.30
N GLU A 62 18.16 11.32 5.03
CA GLU A 62 18.02 12.70 4.55
C GLU A 62 16.57 13.17 4.63
N ASN A 63 15.63 12.32 4.26
CA ASN A 63 14.21 12.63 4.24
C ASN A 63 13.46 12.13 5.49
N ASN A 64 14.13 11.43 6.41
CA ASN A 64 13.54 10.78 7.57
C ASN A 64 12.38 9.84 7.17
N ARG A 65 12.65 8.92 6.23
CA ARG A 65 11.67 7.99 5.67
C ARG A 65 12.13 6.55 5.81
N VAL A 66 11.18 5.66 6.06
CA VAL A 66 11.40 4.22 5.99
C VAL A 66 10.53 3.64 4.89
N TYR A 67 11.15 2.84 4.03
CA TYR A 67 10.49 2.04 3.02
C TYR A 67 10.54 0.59 3.47
N LEU A 68 9.40 -0.08 3.49
CA LEU A 68 9.27 -1.49 3.85
C LEU A 68 8.64 -2.22 2.68
N GLU A 69 9.33 -3.21 2.14
CA GLU A 69 8.72 -4.16 1.23
C GLU A 69 8.15 -5.32 2.03
N ALA A 70 6.87 -5.58 1.87
CA ALA A 70 6.17 -6.59 2.64
C ALA A 70 5.20 -7.40 1.78
N THR A 71 4.91 -8.60 2.26
CA THR A 71 3.81 -9.43 1.79
C THR A 71 2.82 -9.57 2.93
N GLN A 72 1.55 -9.33 2.65
CA GLN A 72 0.45 -9.46 3.58
C GLN A 72 -0.44 -10.63 3.17
N HIS A 73 -0.63 -11.57 4.07
CA HIS A 73 -1.64 -12.61 3.93
C HIS A 73 -2.92 -12.16 4.61
N LEU A 74 -4.01 -12.13 3.85
CA LEU A 74 -5.34 -11.73 4.31
C LEU A 74 -6.25 -12.95 4.31
N ARG A 75 -6.74 -13.33 5.50
CA ARG A 75 -7.65 -14.45 5.66
C ARG A 75 -8.91 -14.00 6.37
N SER A 76 -10.06 -14.11 5.68
CA SER A 76 -11.35 -13.73 6.25
C SER A 76 -12.22 -14.95 6.56
N TYR A 77 -12.86 -14.92 7.73
CA TYR A 77 -13.83 -15.92 8.15
C TYR A 77 -15.29 -15.46 7.99
N ILE A 78 -15.50 -14.18 7.65
CA ILE A 78 -16.83 -13.64 7.40
C ILE A 78 -17.38 -14.27 6.12
N PRO A 79 -18.56 -14.96 6.13
CA PRO A 79 -19.03 -15.78 5.01
C PRO A 79 -19.10 -15.05 3.67
N PHE A 80 -19.54 -13.80 3.67
CA PHE A 80 -19.59 -12.97 2.47
C PHE A 80 -18.20 -12.56 1.97
N VAL A 81 -17.34 -12.08 2.87
CA VAL A 81 -15.98 -11.66 2.56
C VAL A 81 -15.12 -12.86 2.18
N ARG A 82 -15.30 -14.00 2.88
CA ARG A 82 -14.62 -15.26 2.60
C ARG A 82 -14.82 -15.76 1.17
N LYS A 83 -16.00 -15.56 0.59
CA LYS A 83 -16.27 -15.96 -0.80
C LYS A 83 -15.30 -15.29 -1.80
N TYR A 84 -14.86 -14.08 -1.51
CA TYR A 84 -14.03 -13.26 -2.41
C TYR A 84 -12.59 -13.12 -1.92
N LEU A 85 -12.35 -13.18 -0.61
CA LEU A 85 -11.07 -12.85 0.03
C LEU A 85 -10.60 -13.94 1.01
N TYR A 86 -10.87 -15.20 0.72
CA TYR A 86 -10.63 -16.29 1.69
C TYR A 86 -9.16 -16.46 2.07
N ASP A 87 -8.26 -16.39 1.11
CA ASP A 87 -6.82 -16.54 1.32
C ASP A 87 -6.10 -15.78 0.22
N ARG A 88 -5.83 -14.52 0.47
CA ARG A 88 -5.18 -13.64 -0.48
C ARG A 88 -3.84 -13.17 0.05
N THR A 89 -2.88 -13.16 -0.85
CA THR A 89 -1.56 -12.65 -0.59
C THR A 89 -1.36 -11.41 -1.44
N ALA A 90 -1.10 -10.28 -0.80
CA ALA A 90 -0.80 -9.02 -1.47
C ALA A 90 0.62 -8.59 -1.14
N ARG A 91 1.37 -8.15 -2.14
CA ARG A 91 2.68 -7.50 -1.98
C ARG A 91 2.48 -6.00 -1.96
N LEU A 92 3.09 -5.34 -0.99
CA LEU A 92 2.96 -3.90 -0.82
C LEU A 92 4.30 -3.27 -0.43
N VAL A 93 4.39 -1.99 -0.68
CA VAL A 93 5.44 -1.14 -0.13
C VAL A 93 4.80 -0.18 0.86
N VAL A 94 5.25 -0.24 2.11
CA VAL A 94 4.83 0.71 3.15
C VAL A 94 5.86 1.82 3.23
N LEU A 95 5.40 3.05 3.05
CA LEU A 95 6.20 4.26 3.25
C LEU A 95 5.82 4.90 4.58
N LEU A 96 6.81 5.07 5.45
CA LEU A 96 6.65 5.73 6.73
C LEU A 96 7.44 7.05 6.74
N ASP A 97 6.75 8.17 6.79
CA ASP A 97 7.37 9.46 7.09
C ASP A 97 7.56 9.56 8.61
N LEU A 98 8.78 9.81 9.03
CA LEU A 98 9.16 9.89 10.44
C LEU A 98 9.38 11.34 10.87
N ARG A 99 9.16 11.60 12.15
CA ARG A 99 9.52 12.86 12.79
C ARG A 99 10.32 12.57 14.05
N LYS A 100 11.50 13.14 14.14
CA LYS A 100 12.31 13.12 15.35
C LYS A 100 11.77 14.15 16.35
N LEU A 101 11.54 13.72 17.58
CA LEU A 101 11.11 14.61 18.67
C LEU A 101 12.30 14.93 19.61
N ASP A 102 12.04 15.79 20.58
CA ASP A 102 13.04 16.27 21.54
C ASP A 102 13.60 15.16 22.44
N ASP A 103 12.88 14.05 22.58
CA ASP A 103 13.34 12.85 23.28
C ASP A 103 14.37 12.04 22.45
N GLY A 104 14.73 12.50 21.27
CA GLY A 104 15.69 11.89 20.36
C GLY A 104 15.13 10.70 19.56
N LYS A 105 13.87 10.32 19.76
CA LYS A 105 13.23 9.19 19.07
C LYS A 105 12.48 9.62 17.82
N TYR A 106 12.32 8.65 16.91
CA TYR A 106 11.52 8.82 15.70
C TYR A 106 10.11 8.27 15.90
N TYR A 107 9.13 9.03 15.43
CA TYR A 107 7.72 8.67 15.46
C TYR A 107 7.12 8.76 14.06
N VAL A 108 6.24 7.83 13.73
CA VAL A 108 5.53 7.85 12.44
C VAL A 108 4.57 9.05 12.42
N SER A 109 4.79 9.93 11.47
CA SER A 109 3.95 11.10 11.22
C SER A 109 2.95 10.87 10.09
N ARG A 110 3.28 9.97 9.15
CA ARG A 110 2.43 9.50 8.07
C ARG A 110 2.81 8.08 7.70
N GLN A 111 1.83 7.26 7.45
CA GLN A 111 1.98 5.97 6.78
C GLN A 111 1.25 6.01 5.46
N GLN A 112 1.87 5.45 4.43
CA GLN A 112 1.27 5.25 3.13
C GLN A 112 1.51 3.80 2.69
N ASP A 113 0.45 3.09 2.38
CA ASP A 113 0.48 1.72 1.90
C ASP A 113 0.29 1.74 0.37
N LEU A 114 1.30 1.29 -0.36
CA LEU A 114 1.36 1.32 -1.81
C LEU A 114 1.21 -0.12 -2.34
N TYR A 115 0.12 -0.35 -3.04
CA TYR A 115 -0.15 -1.61 -3.75
C TYR A 115 -0.05 -1.40 -5.25
N SER A 116 0.21 -2.46 -6.00
CA SER A 116 0.00 -2.40 -7.44
C SER A 116 -1.51 -2.39 -7.74
N ILE A 117 -1.93 -1.70 -8.79
CA ILE A 117 -3.34 -1.68 -9.25
C ILE A 117 -3.86 -3.11 -9.48
N GLN A 118 -2.99 -4.01 -9.91
CA GLN A 118 -3.33 -5.41 -10.14
C GLN A 118 -3.65 -6.13 -8.83
N GLU A 119 -2.80 -6.00 -7.81
CA GLU A 119 -3.01 -6.63 -6.49
C GLU A 119 -4.22 -6.07 -5.77
N GLU A 120 -4.51 -4.78 -5.94
CA GLU A 120 -5.74 -4.19 -5.44
C GLU A 120 -6.98 -4.75 -6.14
N ALA A 121 -6.93 -4.85 -7.47
CA ALA A 121 -8.03 -5.42 -8.23
C ALA A 121 -8.29 -6.88 -7.83
N GLU A 122 -7.25 -7.68 -7.62
CA GLU A 122 -7.36 -9.05 -7.10
C GLU A 122 -8.00 -9.10 -5.71
N THR A 123 -7.75 -8.09 -4.88
CA THR A 123 -8.25 -8.04 -3.51
C THR A 123 -9.72 -7.61 -3.44
N ILE A 124 -10.17 -6.73 -4.33
CA ILE A 124 -11.49 -6.07 -4.25
C ILE A 124 -12.50 -6.72 -5.20
N LEU A 125 -12.03 -7.16 -6.39
CA LEU A 125 -12.91 -7.61 -7.46
C LEU A 125 -13.01 -9.14 -7.54
N PRO A 126 -14.12 -9.70 -8.01
CA PRO A 126 -14.26 -11.13 -8.25
C PRO A 126 -13.19 -11.63 -9.22
N GLY A 127 -12.76 -12.89 -9.06
CA GLY A 127 -11.64 -13.47 -9.82
C GLY A 127 -11.71 -13.27 -11.34
N GLY A 128 -10.57 -12.92 -11.93
CA GLY A 128 -10.39 -12.67 -13.36
C GLY A 128 -10.14 -11.21 -13.75
N PHE A 129 -10.39 -10.23 -12.88
CA PHE A 129 -10.11 -8.83 -13.17
C PHE A 129 -8.61 -8.51 -13.22
N ASP A 130 -7.79 -9.22 -12.44
CA ASP A 130 -6.33 -9.20 -12.53
C ASP A 130 -5.86 -9.50 -13.96
N THR A 131 -6.37 -10.57 -14.56
CA THR A 131 -6.09 -10.98 -15.93
C THR A 131 -6.48 -9.89 -16.93
N VAL A 132 -7.65 -9.24 -16.74
CA VAL A 132 -8.09 -8.13 -17.58
C VAL A 132 -7.11 -6.95 -17.48
N ILE A 133 -6.71 -6.56 -16.27
CA ILE A 133 -5.74 -5.47 -16.06
C ILE A 133 -4.38 -5.79 -16.68
N VAL A 134 -3.88 -7.01 -16.52
CA VAL A 134 -2.62 -7.45 -17.12
C VAL A 134 -2.68 -7.37 -18.64
N ASN A 135 -3.78 -7.84 -19.25
CA ASN A 135 -3.96 -7.79 -20.69
C ASN A 135 -4.09 -6.36 -21.21
N ILE A 136 -4.79 -5.47 -20.50
CA ILE A 136 -4.87 -4.04 -20.85
C ILE A 136 -3.48 -3.41 -20.80
N LYS A 137 -2.70 -3.65 -19.74
CA LYS A 137 -1.32 -3.12 -19.63
C LYS A 137 -0.44 -3.62 -20.78
N ALA A 138 -0.51 -4.91 -21.10
CA ALA A 138 0.24 -5.50 -22.21
C ALA A 138 -0.18 -4.88 -23.55
N PHE A 139 -1.48 -4.74 -23.80
CA PHE A 139 -2.01 -4.11 -25.00
C PHE A 139 -1.55 -2.66 -25.15
N VAL A 140 -1.65 -1.86 -24.09
CA VAL A 140 -1.16 -0.47 -24.10
C VAL A 140 0.34 -0.43 -24.38
N GLY A 141 1.13 -1.34 -23.77
CA GLY A 141 2.56 -1.46 -24.05
C GLY A 141 2.84 -1.73 -25.54
N HIS A 142 2.11 -2.65 -26.17
CA HIS A 142 2.25 -2.93 -27.60
C HIS A 142 1.87 -1.72 -28.47
N LEU A 143 0.80 -1.00 -28.12
CA LEU A 143 0.41 0.23 -28.85
C LEU A 143 1.51 1.29 -28.79
N ILE A 144 2.12 1.49 -27.63
CA ILE A 144 3.25 2.43 -27.47
C ILE A 144 4.43 2.01 -28.34
N MET A 145 4.79 0.71 -28.33
CA MET A 145 5.89 0.19 -29.17
C MET A 145 5.63 0.41 -30.66
N LEU A 146 4.41 0.13 -31.13
CA LEU A 146 4.02 0.37 -32.53
C LEU A 146 4.07 1.86 -32.89
N GLN A 147 3.60 2.72 -32.00
CA GLN A 147 3.62 4.16 -32.21
C GLN A 147 5.07 4.68 -32.30
N VAL A 148 5.94 4.24 -31.44
CA VAL A 148 7.36 4.62 -31.48
C VAL A 148 8.02 4.12 -32.77
N ALA A 149 7.78 2.88 -33.17
CA ALA A 149 8.30 2.32 -34.40
C ALA A 149 7.83 3.13 -35.64
N PHE A 150 6.57 3.52 -35.66
CA PHE A 150 6.02 4.38 -36.72
C PHE A 150 6.71 5.73 -36.80
N PHE A 151 6.93 6.41 -35.68
CA PHE A 151 7.65 7.69 -35.64
C PHE A 151 9.13 7.54 -36.06
N GLN A 152 9.77 6.44 -35.68
CA GLN A 152 11.14 6.14 -36.13
C GLN A 152 11.21 5.91 -37.65
N LEU A 153 10.25 5.23 -38.24
CA LEU A 153 10.15 5.08 -39.72
C LEU A 153 10.01 6.43 -40.45
N LEU A 154 9.33 7.39 -39.83
CA LEU A 154 9.21 8.74 -40.34
C LEU A 154 10.43 9.62 -40.13
N GLY A 155 11.52 9.08 -39.52
CA GLY A 155 12.72 9.85 -39.19
C GLY A 155 12.56 10.77 -38.00
N ILE A 156 11.44 10.67 -37.25
CA ILE A 156 11.13 11.41 -36.05
C ILE A 156 11.64 10.56 -34.87
N TRP A 157 12.52 11.12 -34.03
CA TRP A 157 13.05 10.42 -32.85
C TRP A 157 13.90 9.16 -33.14
N THR A 158 14.85 9.26 -34.06
CA THR A 158 15.85 8.22 -34.26
C THR A 158 16.92 8.30 -33.17
N VAL A 159 17.16 7.21 -32.45
CA VAL A 159 18.33 7.07 -31.60
C VAL A 159 19.55 7.01 -32.53
N ARG A 160 20.38 8.06 -32.56
CA ARG A 160 21.68 8.01 -33.24
C ARG A 160 22.64 7.24 -32.34
N ASN A 161 23.05 6.06 -32.78
CA ASN A 161 24.17 5.33 -32.19
C ASN A 161 25.48 6.06 -32.48
#